data_ceef6c5b5af0f412587e12ecd8ea2ae1
#
_entry.id   ceef6c5b5af0f412587e12ecd8ea2ae1
#
_cell.length_a   1.000
_cell.length_b   1.000
_cell.length_c   1.000
_cell.angle_alpha   90.00
_cell.angle_beta   90.00
_cell.angle_gamma   90.00
#
_symmetry.space_group_name_H-M   'P 1'
#
loop_
_entity.id
_entity.type
_entity.pdbx_description
1 polymer ?
#
loop_
_entity_poly.entity_id
_entity_poly.type
_entity_poly.pdbx_seq_one_letter_code
_entity_poly.pdbx_strand_id
1 'polypeptide(L)'
;MIPRYSRAPMTAIWSSESKFKIWLNIELYACEAMEKLGTVPKGTARKIRAKAKINEKRIDLIEKKVKHDVIAFLTSISEYSGPPARFLHQGLTSSDILDTAFNIQLMNSGKLIEKEIMLLLKSVSYTHLRAHET
;
A
#
# COMPACT_ATOMS: atom_id res chain seq x y z
N MET A 1 -0.97 -1.64 18.01
CA MET A 1 -0.63 -3.08 18.12
C MET A 1 0.31 -3.24 19.30
N ILE A 2 0.18 -4.31 20.12
CA ILE A 2 1.04 -4.52 21.28
C ILE A 2 2.38 -5.12 20.81
N PRO A 3 3.54 -4.45 20.99
CA PRO A 3 4.81 -4.85 20.37
C PRO A 3 5.22 -6.29 20.67
N ARG A 4 5.05 -6.77 21.89
CA ARG A 4 5.45 -8.14 22.31
C ARG A 4 4.63 -9.25 21.66
N TYR A 5 3.49 -8.94 21.07
CA TYR A 5 2.63 -9.89 20.35
C TYR A 5 2.66 -9.68 18.83
N SER A 6 3.52 -8.79 18.35
CA SER A 6 3.62 -8.41 16.96
C SER A 6 4.82 -9.06 16.31
N ARG A 7 4.62 -9.61 15.11
CA ARG A 7 5.72 -10.08 14.27
C ARG A 7 6.06 -9.03 13.23
N ALA A 8 7.34 -8.73 13.07
CA ALA A 8 7.81 -7.66 12.18
C ALA A 8 7.27 -7.74 10.74
N PRO A 9 7.20 -8.91 10.07
CA PRO A 9 6.64 -8.99 8.73
C PRO A 9 5.16 -8.57 8.66
N MET A 10 4.34 -8.97 9.64
CA MET A 10 2.92 -8.59 9.71
C MET A 10 2.77 -7.10 10.02
N THR A 11 3.55 -6.59 10.97
CA THR A 11 3.53 -5.15 11.32
C THR A 11 3.92 -4.28 10.14
N ALA A 12 4.88 -4.70 9.31
CA ALA A 12 5.30 -3.98 8.11
C ALA A 12 4.16 -3.85 7.09
N ILE A 13 3.36 -4.90 6.88
CA ILE A 13 2.20 -4.87 5.97
C ILE A 13 1.18 -3.79 6.40
N TRP A 14 0.98 -3.64 7.71
CA TRP A 14 -0.02 -2.73 8.28
C TRP A 14 0.55 -1.37 8.73
N SER A 15 1.79 -1.06 8.36
CA SER A 15 2.39 0.25 8.63
C SER A 15 1.76 1.35 7.78
N SER A 16 1.79 2.60 8.28
CA SER A 16 1.34 3.78 7.52
C SER A 16 2.16 3.95 6.23
N GLU A 17 3.47 3.69 6.31
CA GLU A 17 4.34 3.73 5.13
C GLU A 17 3.90 2.76 4.04
N SER A 18 3.59 1.50 4.42
CA SER A 18 3.08 0.48 3.49
C SER A 18 1.74 0.90 2.89
N LYS A 19 0.80 1.37 3.71
CA LYS A 19 -0.49 1.89 3.27
C LYS A 19 -0.32 2.99 2.21
N PHE A 20 0.46 4.01 2.50
CA PHE A 20 0.64 5.13 1.56
C PHE A 20 1.42 4.74 0.30
N LYS A 21 2.33 3.76 0.37
CA LYS A 21 2.97 3.20 -0.83
C LYS A 21 1.94 2.51 -1.75
N ILE A 22 1.02 1.77 -1.16
CA ILE A 22 -0.06 1.12 -1.92
C ILE A 22 -0.97 2.19 -2.56
N TRP A 23 -1.38 3.21 -1.80
CA TRP A 23 -2.20 4.31 -2.31
C TRP A 23 -1.54 5.01 -3.49
N LEU A 24 -0.25 5.33 -3.37
CA LEU A 24 0.49 5.95 -4.47
C LEU A 24 0.50 5.06 -5.71
N ASN A 25 0.70 3.75 -5.55
CA ASN A 25 0.70 2.84 -6.69
C ASN A 25 -0.67 2.74 -7.37
N ILE A 26 -1.77 2.71 -6.61
CA ILE A 26 -3.14 2.70 -7.16
C ILE A 26 -3.36 3.96 -8.00
N GLU A 27 -3.05 5.13 -7.47
CA GLU A 27 -3.16 6.40 -8.18
C GLU A 27 -2.31 6.45 -9.46
N LEU A 28 -1.09 5.94 -9.39
CA LEU A 28 -0.20 5.90 -10.55
C LEU A 28 -0.69 4.92 -11.62
N TYR A 29 -1.21 3.76 -11.24
CA TYR A 29 -1.77 2.80 -12.20
C TYR A 29 -3.03 3.35 -12.86
N ALA A 30 -3.90 4.03 -12.12
CA ALA A 30 -5.05 4.73 -12.68
C ALA A 30 -4.61 5.81 -13.68
N CYS A 31 -3.61 6.61 -13.31
CA CYS A 31 -3.03 7.63 -14.19
C CYS A 31 -2.41 6.99 -15.45
N GLU A 32 -1.69 5.88 -15.35
CA GLU A 32 -1.12 5.14 -16.48
C GLU A 32 -2.23 4.59 -17.42
N ALA A 33 -3.34 4.12 -16.85
CA ALA A 33 -4.50 3.69 -17.63
C ALA A 33 -5.12 4.87 -18.41
N MET A 34 -5.27 6.01 -17.77
CA MET A 34 -5.78 7.23 -18.41
C MET A 34 -4.83 7.79 -19.48
N GLU A 35 -3.52 7.64 -19.32
CA GLU A 35 -2.54 7.95 -20.37
C GLU A 35 -2.76 7.08 -21.62
N LYS A 36 -3.06 5.80 -21.44
CA LYS A 36 -3.38 4.88 -22.56
C LYS A 36 -4.67 5.26 -23.28
N LEU A 37 -5.66 5.75 -22.52
CA LEU A 37 -6.93 6.25 -23.07
C LEU A 37 -6.81 7.65 -23.70
N GLY A 38 -5.68 8.33 -23.53
CA GLY A 38 -5.44 9.66 -24.06
C GLY A 38 -6.10 10.81 -23.28
N THR A 39 -6.69 10.54 -22.12
CA THR A 39 -7.30 11.54 -21.24
C THR A 39 -6.27 12.29 -20.38
N VAL A 40 -5.11 11.66 -20.16
CA VAL A 40 -3.97 12.24 -19.43
C VAL A 40 -2.74 12.26 -20.37
N PRO A 41 -1.92 13.31 -20.34
CA PRO A 41 -0.72 13.39 -21.18
C PRO A 41 0.26 12.26 -20.88
N LYS A 42 0.81 11.65 -21.93
CA LYS A 42 1.77 10.54 -21.81
C LYS A 42 2.99 10.92 -20.94
N GLY A 43 3.40 10.01 -20.07
CA GLY A 43 4.54 10.16 -19.18
C GLY A 43 4.26 10.95 -17.90
N THR A 44 3.00 11.30 -17.62
CA THR A 44 2.60 11.98 -16.38
C THR A 44 2.87 11.11 -15.16
N ALA A 45 2.40 9.86 -15.15
CA ALA A 45 2.62 8.92 -14.06
C ALA A 45 4.12 8.71 -13.79
N ARG A 46 4.94 8.58 -14.85
CA ARG A 46 6.40 8.48 -14.72
C ARG A 46 7.02 9.71 -14.07
N LYS A 47 6.57 10.92 -14.43
CA LYS A 47 7.05 12.18 -13.84
C LYS A 47 6.68 12.28 -12.36
N ILE A 48 5.47 11.86 -12.00
CA ILE A 48 5.02 11.82 -10.61
C ILE A 48 5.83 10.79 -9.83
N ARG A 49 5.94 9.56 -10.32
CA ARG A 49 6.72 8.47 -9.68
C ARG A 49 8.16 8.87 -9.38
N ALA A 50 8.80 9.62 -10.28
CA ALA A 50 10.18 10.05 -10.12
C ALA A 50 10.39 11.08 -9.00
N LYS A 51 9.35 11.85 -8.63
CA LYS A 51 9.44 12.94 -7.67
C LYS A 51 8.63 12.71 -6.39
N ALA A 52 7.64 11.82 -6.42
CA ALA A 52 6.78 11.55 -5.29
C ALA A 52 7.57 11.09 -4.06
N LYS A 53 7.27 11.67 -2.92
CA LYS A 53 7.82 11.28 -1.62
C LYS A 53 6.68 11.13 -0.64
N ILE A 54 6.70 10.02 0.11
CA ILE A 54 5.76 9.80 1.20
C ILE A 54 6.34 10.45 2.46
N ASN A 55 5.63 11.40 3.00
CA ASN A 55 5.98 12.09 4.23
C ASN A 55 4.78 12.03 5.19
N GLU A 56 4.76 11.02 6.05
CA GLU A 56 3.66 10.77 6.98
C GLU A 56 3.37 11.99 7.85
N LYS A 57 4.39 12.62 8.40
CA LYS A 57 4.22 13.81 9.25
C LYS A 57 3.56 14.96 8.49
N ARG A 58 3.89 15.11 7.20
CA ARG A 58 3.28 16.15 6.37
C ARG A 58 1.82 15.81 6.05
N ILE A 59 1.53 14.54 5.75
CA ILE A 59 0.16 14.05 5.52
C ILE A 59 -0.70 14.32 6.75
N ASP A 60 -0.24 13.95 7.94
CA ASP A 60 -0.96 14.17 9.22
C ASP A 60 -1.24 15.65 9.48
N LEU A 61 -0.28 16.54 9.17
CA LEU A 61 -0.47 17.98 9.33
C LEU A 61 -1.53 18.54 8.38
N ILE A 62 -1.57 18.05 7.14
CA ILE A 62 -2.58 18.45 6.16
C ILE A 62 -3.95 17.89 6.57
N GLU A 63 -4.01 16.63 6.98
CA GLU A 63 -5.25 15.97 7.39
C GLU A 63 -5.93 16.68 8.56
N LYS A 64 -5.17 17.16 9.54
CA LYS A 64 -5.71 17.98 10.64
C LYS A 64 -6.47 19.21 10.16
N LYS A 65 -6.11 19.77 8.99
CA LYS A 65 -6.76 20.93 8.38
C LYS A 65 -7.93 20.55 7.48
N VAL A 66 -7.70 19.61 6.56
CA VAL A 66 -8.68 19.26 5.53
C VAL A 66 -9.71 18.23 5.99
N LYS A 67 -9.43 17.52 7.09
CA LYS A 67 -10.31 16.48 7.68
C LYS A 67 -10.68 15.36 6.70
N HIS A 68 -9.75 15.03 5.81
CA HIS A 68 -9.92 14.01 4.79
C HIS A 68 -8.57 13.38 4.44
N ASP A 69 -8.41 12.09 4.67
CA ASP A 69 -7.17 11.35 4.58
C ASP A 69 -6.61 11.26 3.15
N VAL A 70 -7.43 10.84 2.18
CA VAL A 70 -7.00 10.71 0.77
C VAL A 70 -6.61 12.08 0.20
N ILE A 71 -7.37 13.14 0.50
CA ILE A 71 -7.03 14.50 0.05
C ILE A 71 -5.74 14.98 0.69
N ALA A 72 -5.52 14.68 1.97
CA ALA A 72 -4.28 15.03 2.66
C ALA A 72 -3.07 14.32 2.03
N PHE A 73 -3.22 13.04 1.73
CA PHE A 73 -2.21 12.25 1.04
C PHE A 73 -1.89 12.84 -0.35
N LEU A 74 -2.89 13.06 -1.21
CA LEU A 74 -2.72 13.62 -2.55
C LEU A 74 -2.09 15.00 -2.53
N THR A 75 -2.49 15.84 -1.58
CA THR A 75 -1.90 17.18 -1.39
C THR A 75 -0.42 17.07 -1.07
N SER A 76 -0.04 16.19 -0.13
CA SER A 76 1.37 15.96 0.20
C SER A 76 2.16 15.43 -1.00
N ILE A 77 1.62 14.51 -1.79
CA ILE A 77 2.26 14.02 -3.01
C ILE A 77 2.44 15.15 -4.03
N SER A 78 1.44 16.03 -4.18
CA SER A 78 1.50 17.14 -5.14
C SER A 78 2.58 18.18 -4.80
N GLU A 79 2.85 18.40 -3.52
CA GLU A 79 3.92 19.31 -3.07
C GLU A 79 5.30 18.87 -3.59
N TYR A 80 5.55 17.56 -3.71
CA TYR A 80 6.82 17.02 -4.24
C TYR A 80 6.79 16.84 -5.76
N SER A 81 5.66 16.42 -6.32
CA SER A 81 5.55 16.05 -7.73
C SER A 81 5.25 17.25 -8.65
N GLY A 82 4.73 18.33 -8.09
CA GLY A 82 4.42 19.56 -8.82
C GLY A 82 3.25 19.42 -9.79
N PRO A 83 3.19 20.22 -10.88
CA PRO A 83 2.04 20.32 -11.78
C PRO A 83 1.48 19.00 -12.36
N PRO A 84 2.30 17.95 -12.64
CA PRO A 84 1.77 16.67 -13.10
C PRO A 84 0.79 16.02 -12.12
N ALA A 85 0.92 16.27 -10.81
CA ALA A 85 0.07 15.66 -9.78
C ALA A 85 -1.42 16.03 -9.90
N ARG A 86 -1.76 17.11 -10.64
CA ARG A 86 -3.16 17.48 -10.90
C ARG A 86 -3.97 16.41 -11.63
N PHE A 87 -3.30 15.43 -12.22
CA PHE A 87 -3.92 14.32 -12.93
C PHE A 87 -4.15 13.09 -12.04
N LEU A 88 -3.68 13.11 -10.78
CA LEU A 88 -4.03 12.08 -9.81
C LEU A 88 -5.50 12.18 -9.41
N HIS A 89 -6.08 11.07 -9.02
CA HIS A 89 -7.45 10.95 -8.49
C HIS A 89 -8.56 11.36 -9.45
N GLN A 90 -8.27 11.48 -10.75
CA GLN A 90 -9.30 11.80 -11.74
C GLN A 90 -10.19 10.57 -11.97
N GLY A 91 -11.50 10.76 -11.80
CA GLY A 91 -12.50 9.71 -11.97
C GLY A 91 -12.50 8.62 -10.90
N LEU A 92 -11.76 8.81 -9.81
CA LEU A 92 -11.71 7.92 -8.65
C LEU A 92 -12.47 8.52 -7.48
N THR A 93 -12.95 7.66 -6.60
CA THR A 93 -13.42 8.02 -5.26
C THR A 93 -12.42 7.58 -4.20
N SER A 94 -12.55 8.09 -2.98
CA SER A 94 -11.70 7.65 -1.85
C SER A 94 -11.84 6.14 -1.62
N SER A 95 -13.03 5.57 -1.77
CA SER A 95 -13.27 4.14 -1.60
C SER A 95 -12.48 3.29 -2.60
N ASP A 96 -12.29 3.75 -3.84
CA ASP A 96 -11.47 3.04 -4.83
C ASP A 96 -10.03 2.85 -4.32
N ILE A 97 -9.50 3.83 -3.59
CA ILE A 97 -8.16 3.76 -3.01
C ILE A 97 -8.15 2.95 -1.73
N LEU A 98 -9.08 3.25 -0.81
CA LEU A 98 -9.12 2.64 0.53
C LEU A 98 -9.38 1.14 0.45
N ASP A 99 -10.43 0.74 -0.26
CA ASP A 99 -10.86 -0.66 -0.34
C ASP A 99 -9.86 -1.51 -1.13
N THR A 100 -9.32 -0.97 -2.23
CA THR A 100 -8.26 -1.65 -3.01
C THR A 100 -7.01 -1.84 -2.16
N ALA A 101 -6.57 -0.81 -1.44
CA ALA A 101 -5.39 -0.89 -0.58
C ALA A 101 -5.60 -1.89 0.57
N PHE A 102 -6.76 -1.87 1.20
CA PHE A 102 -7.12 -2.80 2.26
C PHE A 102 -7.09 -4.26 1.77
N ASN A 103 -7.66 -4.53 0.59
CA ASN A 103 -7.63 -5.86 -0.01
C ASN A 103 -6.20 -6.32 -0.35
N ILE A 104 -5.32 -5.43 -0.82
CA ILE A 104 -3.90 -5.75 -1.05
C ILE A 104 -3.21 -6.12 0.28
N GLN A 105 -3.47 -5.36 1.35
CA GLN A 105 -2.90 -5.67 2.68
C GLN A 105 -3.43 -7.00 3.22
N LEU A 106 -4.73 -7.30 3.07
CA LEU A 106 -5.32 -8.59 3.44
C LEU A 106 -4.69 -9.75 2.66
N MET A 107 -4.55 -9.61 1.35
CA MET A 107 -3.91 -10.62 0.50
C MET A 107 -2.46 -10.88 0.93
N ASN A 108 -1.69 -9.83 1.21
CA ASN A 108 -0.31 -9.97 1.66
C ASN A 108 -0.23 -10.62 3.05
N SER A 109 -1.16 -10.31 3.94
CA SER A 109 -1.28 -10.94 5.26
C SER A 109 -1.63 -12.42 5.12
N GLY A 110 -2.58 -12.75 4.24
CA GLY A 110 -2.98 -14.14 3.97
C GLY A 110 -1.81 -14.98 3.45
N LYS A 111 -1.04 -14.46 2.48
CA LYS A 111 0.17 -15.13 1.97
C LYS A 111 1.21 -15.37 3.07
N LEU A 112 1.36 -14.42 4.00
CA LEU A 112 2.29 -14.59 5.13
C LEU A 112 1.81 -15.69 6.06
N ILE A 113 0.52 -15.72 6.39
CA ILE A 113 -0.08 -16.76 7.26
C ILE A 113 0.03 -18.13 6.59
N GLU A 114 -0.30 -18.23 5.30
CA GLU A 114 -0.18 -19.49 4.54
C GLU A 114 1.24 -20.04 4.58
N LYS A 115 2.23 -19.17 4.34
CA LYS A 115 3.65 -19.56 4.44
C LYS A 115 4.00 -20.12 5.81
N GLU A 116 3.55 -19.50 6.88
CA GLU A 116 3.83 -19.93 8.26
C GLU A 116 3.12 -21.25 8.59
N ILE A 117 1.88 -21.45 8.11
CA ILE A 117 1.16 -22.73 8.26
C ILE A 117 1.92 -23.85 7.53
N MET A 118 2.41 -23.61 6.33
CA MET A 118 3.19 -24.60 5.57
C MET A 118 4.50 -24.97 6.26
N LEU A 119 5.17 -24.01 6.89
CA LEU A 119 6.37 -24.26 7.69
C LEU A 119 6.05 -25.12 8.94
N LEU A 120 4.97 -24.78 9.63
CA LEU A 120 4.49 -25.55 10.78
C LEU A 120 4.15 -26.99 10.39
N LEU A 121 3.39 -27.17 9.30
CA LEU A 121 3.01 -28.49 8.79
C LEU A 121 4.23 -29.36 8.49
N LYS A 122 5.25 -28.80 7.82
CA LYS A 122 6.51 -29.52 7.56
C LYS A 122 7.20 -29.95 8.85
N SER A 123 7.26 -29.06 9.84
CA SER A 123 7.90 -29.34 11.13
C SER A 123 7.18 -30.44 11.88
N VAL A 124 5.84 -30.38 11.97
CA VAL A 124 5.02 -31.39 12.67
C VAL A 124 5.10 -32.74 11.95
N SER A 125 4.98 -32.77 10.62
CA SER A 125 5.09 -33.99 9.82
C SER A 125 6.45 -34.69 10.03
N TYR A 126 7.54 -33.92 10.02
CA TYR A 126 8.88 -34.46 10.26
C TYR A 126 9.03 -35.06 11.66
N THR A 127 8.54 -34.38 12.69
CA THR A 127 8.58 -34.87 14.08
C THR A 127 7.74 -36.15 14.24
N HIS A 128 6.54 -36.18 13.64
CA HIS A 128 5.64 -37.31 13.72
C HIS A 128 6.22 -38.56 13.02
N LEU A 129 6.76 -38.42 11.82
CA LEU A 129 7.39 -39.51 11.08
C LEU A 129 8.57 -40.13 11.87
N ARG A 130 9.44 -39.28 12.44
CA ARG A 130 10.56 -39.76 13.26
C ARG A 130 10.17 -40.47 14.53
N ALA A 131 9.07 -40.06 15.19
CA ALA A 131 8.58 -40.72 16.40
C ALA A 131 8.07 -42.14 16.15
N HIS A 132 7.76 -42.51 14.90
CA HIS A 132 7.31 -43.85 14.51
C HIS A 132 8.45 -44.72 13.94
N GLU A 133 9.65 -44.19 13.75
CA GLU A 133 10.83 -44.94 13.28
C GLU A 133 11.70 -45.52 14.44
N THR A 134 11.35 -45.17 15.68
CA THR A 134 11.98 -45.72 16.93
C THR A 134 11.03 -46.62 17.69
#